data_c56962106add19552305250c96b96ca4
#
_entry.id   c56962106add19552305250c96b96ca4
#
_cell.length_a   1.000
_cell.length_b   1.000
_cell.length_c   1.000
_cell.angle_alpha   90.00
_cell.angle_beta   90.00
_cell.angle_gamma   90.00
#
_symmetry.space_group_name_H-M   'P 1'
#
loop_
_entity.id
_entity.type
_entity.pdbx_description
1 polymer ?
#
loop_
_entity_poly.entity_id
_entity_poly.type
_entity_poly.pdbx_seq_one_letter_code
_entity_poly.pdbx_strand_id
1 'polypeptide(L)'
;MQYREYGNQNSKVMILLHGGGLSQWNYRETAQLLQEEYRVILPILDGHGGSHCPFTTIEENAARIIRFIDEAFGGQVELLGGLSLGGQILLEILAQRPNICRRAVVESASVSPSRLTHAMIAPAFGSCYGLIRRKWFATLQFRSLRIQEVLFDDYFRDTCTITQESMIAFMQASTLYTLKPAIGQCAAKTHVFVGEKENRAMHRSAAQIAQALPNAQMQVLPGLYHGQFSLNHAADYAQMIRKAITDQ
;
A
#
# COMPACT_ATOMS: atom_id res chain seq x y z
N MET A 1 -14.82 -8.39 -2.48
CA MET A 1 -13.61 -7.94 -1.77
C MET A 1 -13.96 -7.70 -0.31
N GLN A 2 -13.09 -8.09 0.65
CA GLN A 2 -13.26 -7.76 2.08
C GLN A 2 -12.63 -6.41 2.37
N TYR A 3 -13.24 -5.62 3.24
CA TYR A 3 -12.74 -4.31 3.66
C TYR A 3 -13.26 -3.91 5.05
N ARG A 4 -12.64 -2.91 5.65
CA ARG A 4 -13.18 -2.16 6.78
C ARG A 4 -13.57 -0.78 6.31
N GLU A 5 -14.60 -0.23 6.92
CA GLU A 5 -15.19 1.05 6.56
C GLU A 5 -15.33 1.93 7.79
N TYR A 6 -15.03 3.23 7.64
CA TYR A 6 -15.16 4.27 8.65
C TYR A 6 -15.83 5.47 8.02
N GLY A 7 -16.68 6.17 8.79
CA GLY A 7 -17.34 7.40 8.33
C GLY A 7 -18.30 7.19 7.16
N ASN A 8 -19.10 6.13 7.19
CA ASN A 8 -20.02 5.73 6.09
C ASN A 8 -21.09 6.76 5.74
N GLN A 9 -21.34 7.74 6.61
CA GLN A 9 -22.25 8.87 6.39
C GLN A 9 -21.71 9.92 5.41
N ASN A 10 -20.39 9.90 5.13
CA ASN A 10 -19.75 10.91 4.30
C ASN A 10 -19.75 10.52 2.82
N SER A 11 -19.87 11.51 1.94
CA SER A 11 -19.89 11.32 0.48
C SER A 11 -18.51 11.27 -0.18
N LYS A 12 -17.49 11.89 0.45
CA LYS A 12 -16.12 11.89 -0.08
C LYS A 12 -15.41 10.61 0.32
N VAL A 13 -15.21 9.73 -0.66
CA VAL A 13 -14.65 8.39 -0.45
C VAL A 13 -13.13 8.40 -0.62
N MET A 14 -12.44 7.76 0.32
CA MET A 14 -11.01 7.45 0.26
C MET A 14 -10.79 5.94 0.36
N ILE A 15 -9.81 5.43 -0.36
CA ILE A 15 -9.40 4.03 -0.28
C ILE A 15 -7.90 3.99 0.02
N LEU A 16 -7.50 3.27 1.08
CA LEU A 16 -6.11 3.16 1.50
C LEU A 16 -5.66 1.68 1.46
N LEU A 17 -4.63 1.40 0.64
CA LEU A 17 -4.13 0.06 0.33
C LEU A 17 -2.90 -0.24 1.17
N HIS A 18 -3.00 -1.25 2.04
CA HIS A 18 -1.93 -1.64 2.95
C HIS A 18 -0.71 -2.26 2.24
N GLY A 19 0.43 -2.32 2.94
CA GLY A 19 1.66 -2.95 2.46
C GLY A 19 1.62 -4.48 2.42
N GLY A 20 2.55 -5.10 1.71
CA GLY A 20 2.70 -6.55 1.67
C GLY A 20 2.98 -7.15 3.05
N GLY A 21 2.30 -8.25 3.41
CA GLY A 21 2.40 -8.88 4.72
C GLY A 21 1.67 -8.13 5.85
N LEU A 22 1.05 -6.98 5.55
CA LEU A 22 0.22 -6.20 6.47
C LEU A 22 -1.28 -6.47 6.20
N SER A 23 -2.16 -5.68 6.81
CA SER A 23 -3.58 -5.74 6.57
C SER A 23 -4.22 -4.36 6.82
N GLN A 24 -5.55 -4.29 6.86
CA GLN A 24 -6.32 -3.05 7.03
C GLN A 24 -5.92 -2.22 8.29
N TRP A 25 -5.36 -2.85 9.32
CA TRP A 25 -4.89 -2.17 10.53
C TRP A 25 -3.73 -1.18 10.26
N ASN A 26 -3.03 -1.30 9.11
CA ASN A 26 -2.01 -0.34 8.67
C ASN A 26 -2.53 1.11 8.73
N TYR A 27 -3.79 1.32 8.32
CA TYR A 27 -4.41 2.63 8.25
C TYR A 27 -5.56 2.82 9.24
N ARG A 28 -5.74 1.92 10.22
CA ARG A 28 -6.87 1.98 11.17
C ARG A 28 -6.91 3.30 11.93
N GLU A 29 -5.79 3.73 12.49
CA GLU A 29 -5.71 4.98 13.25
C GLU A 29 -5.95 6.21 12.34
N THR A 30 -5.35 6.21 11.15
CA THR A 30 -5.60 7.25 10.14
C THR A 30 -7.09 7.33 9.77
N ALA A 31 -7.74 6.19 9.55
CA ALA A 31 -9.16 6.14 9.21
C ALA A 31 -10.04 6.66 10.36
N GLN A 32 -9.72 6.33 11.61
CA GLN A 32 -10.42 6.86 12.79
C GLN A 32 -10.30 8.38 12.91
N LEU A 33 -9.13 8.95 12.57
CA LEU A 33 -8.91 10.40 12.58
C LEU A 33 -9.66 11.14 11.47
N LEU A 34 -9.98 10.45 10.36
CA LEU A 34 -10.61 11.05 9.18
C LEU A 34 -12.13 10.77 9.08
N GLN A 35 -12.68 9.86 9.89
CA GLN A 35 -14.04 9.34 9.73
C GLN A 35 -15.17 10.38 9.89
N GLU A 36 -14.92 11.48 10.58
CA GLU A 36 -15.92 12.54 10.73
C GLU A 36 -16.10 13.38 9.45
N GLU A 37 -15.09 13.36 8.55
CA GLU A 37 -15.05 14.19 7.34
C GLU A 37 -15.15 13.36 6.05
N TYR A 38 -14.68 12.10 6.10
CA TYR A 38 -14.51 11.25 4.93
C TYR A 38 -15.02 9.84 5.18
N ARG A 39 -15.49 9.21 4.11
CA ARG A 39 -15.75 7.77 4.06
C ARG A 39 -14.47 7.03 3.70
N VAL A 40 -13.85 6.37 4.68
CA VAL A 40 -12.55 5.72 4.51
C VAL A 40 -12.72 4.21 4.38
N ILE A 41 -12.28 3.66 3.27
CA ILE A 41 -12.33 2.23 2.95
C ILE A 41 -10.92 1.66 3.06
N LEU A 42 -10.77 0.60 3.83
CA LEU A 42 -9.51 -0.13 4.02
C LEU A 42 -9.67 -1.55 3.46
N PRO A 43 -9.40 -1.78 2.16
CA PRO A 43 -9.48 -3.12 1.58
C PRO A 43 -8.46 -4.07 2.19
N ILE A 44 -8.81 -5.36 2.23
CA ILE A 44 -7.87 -6.43 2.46
C ILE A 44 -7.44 -6.94 1.08
N LEU A 45 -6.15 -6.78 0.77
CA LEU A 45 -5.57 -7.21 -0.50
C LEU A 45 -5.63 -8.74 -0.63
N ASP A 46 -5.72 -9.24 -1.85
CA ASP A 46 -5.72 -10.69 -2.12
C ASP A 46 -4.50 -11.36 -1.48
N GLY A 47 -4.71 -12.54 -0.89
CA GLY A 47 -3.68 -13.29 -0.19
C GLY A 47 -3.28 -12.77 1.19
N HIS A 48 -3.93 -11.72 1.72
CA HIS A 48 -3.62 -11.10 3.01
C HIS A 48 -4.80 -11.18 3.99
N GLY A 49 -4.52 -11.04 5.27
CA GLY A 49 -5.48 -10.79 6.34
C GLY A 49 -6.70 -11.72 6.38
N GLY A 50 -6.59 -12.96 5.87
CA GLY A 50 -7.72 -13.88 5.76
C GLY A 50 -8.61 -13.63 4.53
N SER A 51 -8.13 -12.90 3.52
CA SER A 51 -8.79 -12.80 2.23
C SER A 51 -9.10 -14.19 1.68
N HIS A 52 -10.32 -14.38 1.12
CA HIS A 52 -10.70 -15.64 0.47
C HIS A 52 -10.08 -15.83 -0.92
N CYS A 53 -9.46 -14.78 -1.47
CA CYS A 53 -8.79 -14.83 -2.77
C CYS A 53 -7.29 -14.95 -2.56
N PRO A 54 -6.60 -15.92 -3.20
CA PRO A 54 -5.14 -15.96 -3.19
C PRO A 54 -4.58 -14.76 -3.95
N PHE A 55 -3.37 -14.34 -3.60
CA PHE A 55 -2.66 -13.36 -4.40
C PHE A 55 -2.21 -14.00 -5.72
N THR A 56 -2.44 -13.31 -6.82
CA THR A 56 -2.03 -13.71 -8.17
C THR A 56 -1.03 -12.74 -8.75
N THR A 57 -1.48 -11.57 -9.18
CA THR A 57 -0.64 -10.50 -9.74
C THR A 57 -1.05 -9.13 -9.21
N ILE A 58 -0.17 -8.13 -9.36
CA ILE A 58 -0.47 -6.73 -9.05
C ILE A 58 -1.59 -6.22 -9.97
N GLU A 59 -1.56 -6.60 -11.24
CA GLU A 59 -2.53 -6.23 -12.26
C GLU A 59 -3.94 -6.72 -11.93
N GLU A 60 -4.08 -7.98 -11.48
CA GLU A 60 -5.39 -8.54 -11.11
C GLU A 60 -5.93 -7.92 -9.81
N ASN A 61 -5.07 -7.65 -8.82
CA ASN A 61 -5.46 -6.92 -7.62
C ASN A 61 -5.95 -5.51 -7.97
N ALA A 62 -5.25 -4.80 -8.85
CA ALA A 62 -5.66 -3.50 -9.36
C ALA A 62 -7.03 -3.56 -10.05
N ALA A 63 -7.24 -4.53 -10.96
CA ALA A 63 -8.51 -4.72 -11.66
C ALA A 63 -9.68 -5.02 -10.71
N ARG A 64 -9.45 -5.76 -9.62
CA ARG A 64 -10.49 -6.02 -8.59
C ARG A 64 -10.87 -4.76 -7.82
N ILE A 65 -9.89 -3.92 -7.47
CA ILE A 65 -10.14 -2.65 -6.79
C ILE A 65 -10.87 -1.69 -7.72
N ILE A 66 -10.48 -1.61 -9.00
CA ILE A 66 -11.17 -0.80 -10.01
C ILE A 66 -12.64 -1.22 -10.11
N ARG A 67 -12.92 -2.52 -10.24
CA ARG A 67 -14.27 -3.05 -10.30
C ARG A 67 -15.09 -2.70 -9.05
N PHE A 68 -14.48 -2.83 -7.87
CA PHE A 68 -15.12 -2.44 -6.61
C PHE A 68 -15.47 -0.94 -6.59
N ILE A 69 -14.58 -0.08 -7.11
CA ILE A 69 -14.84 1.36 -7.21
C ILE A 69 -16.00 1.63 -8.20
N ASP A 70 -16.03 0.92 -9.32
CA ASP A 70 -17.10 1.06 -10.31
C ASP A 70 -18.46 0.67 -9.72
N GLU A 71 -18.53 -0.48 -9.03
CA GLU A 71 -19.77 -1.03 -8.47
C GLU A 71 -20.29 -0.26 -7.24
N ALA A 72 -19.38 0.18 -6.36
CA ALA A 72 -19.76 0.75 -5.07
C ALA A 72 -19.76 2.28 -5.05
N PHE A 73 -18.98 2.95 -5.93
CA PHE A 73 -18.73 4.39 -5.86
C PHE A 73 -18.86 5.11 -7.21
N GLY A 74 -19.46 4.47 -8.22
CA GLY A 74 -19.73 5.09 -9.51
C GLY A 74 -18.48 5.41 -10.35
N GLY A 75 -17.39 4.67 -10.14
CA GLY A 75 -16.19 4.70 -10.98
C GLY A 75 -15.12 5.75 -10.60
N GLN A 76 -15.35 6.57 -9.56
CA GLN A 76 -14.37 7.56 -9.11
C GLN A 76 -14.46 7.78 -7.59
N VAL A 77 -13.30 8.00 -6.96
CA VAL A 77 -13.18 8.34 -5.54
C VAL A 77 -12.37 9.63 -5.34
N GLU A 78 -12.46 10.22 -4.16
CA GLU A 78 -11.72 11.45 -3.84
C GLU A 78 -10.22 11.18 -3.75
N LEU A 79 -9.82 10.09 -3.05
CA LEU A 79 -8.42 9.77 -2.82
C LEU A 79 -8.16 8.26 -2.87
N LEU A 80 -7.06 7.88 -3.52
CA LEU A 80 -6.44 6.56 -3.40
C LEU A 80 -5.07 6.70 -2.74
N GLY A 81 -4.81 5.93 -1.68
CA GLY A 81 -3.51 5.86 -1.03
C GLY A 81 -2.97 4.43 -1.01
N GLY A 82 -1.64 4.29 -0.99
CA GLY A 82 -1.03 2.96 -0.90
C GLY A 82 0.40 2.97 -0.39
N LEU A 83 0.69 1.99 0.49
CA LEU A 83 2.02 1.73 1.04
C LEU A 83 2.67 0.55 0.33
N SER A 84 3.91 0.69 -0.13
CA SER A 84 4.75 -0.42 -0.63
C SER A 84 4.03 -1.24 -1.72
N LEU A 85 3.67 -2.51 -1.49
CA LEU A 85 2.83 -3.30 -2.40
C LEU A 85 1.50 -2.61 -2.72
N GLY A 86 0.84 -2.03 -1.71
CA GLY A 86 -0.38 -1.23 -1.92
C GLY A 86 -0.13 0.00 -2.80
N GLY A 87 1.07 0.60 -2.69
CA GLY A 87 1.52 1.68 -3.58
C GLY A 87 1.74 1.19 -5.02
N GLN A 88 2.29 -0.01 -5.22
CA GLN A 88 2.45 -0.61 -6.55
C GLN A 88 1.10 -0.95 -7.19
N ILE A 89 0.16 -1.49 -6.40
CA ILE A 89 -1.22 -1.74 -6.87
C ILE A 89 -1.90 -0.42 -7.22
N LEU A 90 -1.71 0.64 -6.43
CA LEU A 90 -2.21 1.98 -6.74
C LEU A 90 -1.65 2.51 -8.08
N LEU A 91 -0.34 2.40 -8.30
CA LEU A 91 0.29 2.81 -9.56
C LEU A 91 -0.28 2.04 -10.75
N GLU A 92 -0.56 0.75 -10.59
CA GLU A 92 -1.20 -0.06 -11.62
C GLU A 92 -2.66 0.38 -11.86
N ILE A 93 -3.42 0.70 -10.81
CA ILE A 93 -4.78 1.27 -10.91
C ILE A 93 -4.76 2.57 -11.73
N LEU A 94 -3.83 3.49 -11.41
CA LEU A 94 -3.70 4.77 -12.12
C LEU A 94 -3.32 4.60 -13.60
N ALA A 95 -2.53 3.57 -13.92
CA ALA A 95 -2.19 3.24 -15.29
C ALA A 95 -3.38 2.64 -16.09
N GLN A 96 -4.19 1.80 -15.44
CA GLN A 96 -5.38 1.19 -16.07
C GLN A 96 -6.57 2.17 -16.17
N ARG A 97 -6.71 3.10 -15.22
CA ARG A 97 -7.85 4.05 -15.12
C ARG A 97 -7.36 5.44 -14.69
N PRO A 98 -6.90 6.27 -15.64
CA PRO A 98 -6.26 7.56 -15.36
C PRO A 98 -7.08 8.55 -14.52
N ASN A 99 -8.41 8.46 -14.57
CA ASN A 99 -9.34 9.38 -13.91
C ASN A 99 -10.08 8.74 -12.70
N ILE A 100 -9.59 7.64 -12.15
CA ILE A 100 -10.29 6.87 -11.10
C ILE A 100 -10.33 7.60 -9.76
N CYS A 101 -9.41 8.51 -9.52
CA CYS A 101 -9.39 9.34 -8.32
C CYS A 101 -8.94 10.78 -8.63
N ARG A 102 -9.26 11.72 -7.74
CA ARG A 102 -8.82 13.12 -7.81
C ARG A 102 -7.41 13.30 -7.23
N ARG A 103 -7.09 12.52 -6.20
CA ARG A 103 -5.83 12.58 -5.45
C ARG A 103 -5.25 11.19 -5.29
N ALA A 104 -3.93 11.10 -5.33
CA ALA A 104 -3.23 9.85 -5.04
C ALA A 104 -2.10 10.08 -4.03
N VAL A 105 -1.88 9.10 -3.14
CA VAL A 105 -0.78 9.11 -2.18
C VAL A 105 0.00 7.80 -2.30
N VAL A 106 1.23 7.88 -2.75
CA VAL A 106 2.13 6.72 -2.92
C VAL A 106 3.22 6.80 -1.88
N GLU A 107 3.29 5.84 -0.96
CA GLU A 107 4.33 5.75 0.05
C GLU A 107 5.22 4.54 -0.20
N SER A 108 6.53 4.76 -0.31
CA SER A 108 7.56 3.73 -0.31
C SER A 108 7.33 2.61 -1.35
N ALA A 109 6.85 2.93 -2.55
CA ALA A 109 6.62 1.96 -3.62
C ALA A 109 7.89 1.76 -4.47
N SER A 110 8.29 0.50 -4.68
CA SER A 110 9.42 0.17 -5.56
C SER A 110 8.96 -0.02 -7.01
N VAL A 111 9.67 0.62 -7.94
CA VAL A 111 9.46 0.42 -9.38
C VAL A 111 10.76 0.04 -10.10
N SER A 112 11.77 -0.34 -9.31
CA SER A 112 13.09 -0.77 -9.79
C SER A 112 13.19 -2.29 -9.68
N PRO A 113 13.05 -3.05 -10.77
CA PRO A 113 13.00 -4.51 -10.72
C PRO A 113 14.35 -5.11 -10.31
N SER A 114 14.31 -6.19 -9.51
CA SER A 114 15.47 -6.95 -9.06
C SER A 114 15.29 -8.44 -9.34
N ARG A 115 15.85 -8.94 -10.43
CA ARG A 115 15.80 -10.36 -10.80
C ARG A 115 16.49 -11.25 -9.78
N LEU A 116 17.57 -10.78 -9.16
CA LEU A 116 18.29 -11.54 -8.13
C LEU A 116 17.40 -11.71 -6.89
N THR A 117 16.81 -10.63 -6.37
CA THR A 117 15.89 -10.70 -5.23
C THR A 117 14.70 -11.60 -5.54
N HIS A 118 14.12 -11.47 -6.75
CA HIS A 118 13.02 -12.33 -7.21
C HIS A 118 13.37 -13.82 -7.15
N ALA A 119 14.54 -14.20 -7.67
CA ALA A 119 14.98 -15.59 -7.68
C ALA A 119 15.22 -16.16 -6.27
N MET A 120 15.61 -15.32 -5.31
CA MET A 120 15.87 -15.73 -3.93
C MET A 120 14.63 -15.90 -3.07
N ILE A 121 13.48 -15.31 -3.44
CA ILE A 121 12.26 -15.34 -2.62
C ILE A 121 11.73 -16.76 -2.43
N ALA A 122 11.51 -17.51 -3.50
CA ALA A 122 10.94 -18.85 -3.41
C ALA A 122 11.82 -19.83 -2.60
N PRO A 123 13.14 -19.91 -2.77
CA PRO A 123 14.00 -20.73 -1.91
C PRO A 123 13.99 -20.29 -0.45
N ALA A 124 14.05 -18.98 -0.18
CA ALA A 124 14.10 -18.45 1.18
C ALA A 124 12.78 -18.72 1.92
N PHE A 125 11.63 -18.39 1.32
CA PHE A 125 10.33 -18.62 1.95
C PHE A 125 9.89 -20.09 1.87
N GLY A 126 10.35 -20.87 0.88
CA GLY A 126 10.10 -22.30 0.82
C GLY A 126 10.66 -23.05 2.01
N SER A 127 11.85 -22.69 2.50
CA SER A 127 12.52 -23.34 3.62
C SER A 127 12.10 -22.78 4.99
N CYS A 128 11.77 -21.49 5.08
CA CYS A 128 11.57 -20.79 6.35
C CYS A 128 10.10 -20.47 6.66
N TYR A 129 9.16 -20.77 5.76
CA TYR A 129 7.75 -20.37 5.91
C TYR A 129 7.12 -20.81 7.24
N GLY A 130 7.41 -22.03 7.71
CA GLY A 130 6.89 -22.51 9.00
C GLY A 130 7.31 -21.67 10.21
N LEU A 131 8.40 -20.90 10.09
CA LEU A 131 8.90 -20.06 11.18
C LEU A 131 8.04 -18.80 11.40
N ILE A 132 7.34 -18.29 10.37
CA ILE A 132 6.49 -17.11 10.52
C ILE A 132 5.39 -17.28 11.56
N ARG A 133 4.95 -18.53 11.80
CA ARG A 133 3.97 -18.91 12.82
C ARG A 133 4.58 -19.09 14.22
N ARG A 134 5.89 -18.92 14.36
CA ARG A 134 6.58 -18.95 15.65
C ARG A 134 6.72 -17.54 16.19
N LYS A 135 6.12 -17.29 17.38
CA LYS A 135 6.05 -15.94 17.96
C LYS A 135 7.43 -15.28 18.08
N TRP A 136 8.48 -16.02 18.47
CA TRP A 136 9.83 -15.49 18.56
C TRP A 136 10.38 -14.99 17.23
N PHE A 137 10.11 -15.72 16.14
CA PHE A 137 10.54 -15.34 14.78
C PHE A 137 9.74 -14.14 14.27
N ALA A 138 8.41 -14.15 14.45
CA ALA A 138 7.53 -13.05 14.14
C ALA A 138 7.93 -11.77 14.89
N THR A 139 8.33 -11.89 16.18
CA THR A 139 8.85 -10.76 16.97
C THR A 139 10.12 -10.18 16.35
N LEU A 140 11.05 -11.03 15.90
CA LEU A 140 12.29 -10.57 15.25
C LEU A 140 12.00 -9.83 13.93
N GLN A 141 11.12 -10.40 13.11
CA GLN A 141 10.69 -9.76 11.85
C GLN A 141 9.98 -8.43 12.12
N PHE A 142 9.03 -8.41 13.06
CA PHE A 142 8.28 -7.22 13.41
C PHE A 142 9.18 -6.07 13.89
N ARG A 143 10.17 -6.38 14.75
CA ARG A 143 11.17 -5.38 15.18
C ARG A 143 11.97 -4.80 14.01
N SER A 144 12.23 -5.59 12.96
CA SER A 144 12.92 -5.09 11.77
C SER A 144 12.09 -4.07 10.97
N LEU A 145 10.75 -4.12 11.08
CA LEU A 145 9.86 -3.15 10.45
C LEU A 145 9.87 -1.79 11.15
N ARG A 146 10.33 -1.72 12.42
CA ARG A 146 10.43 -0.48 13.22
C ARG A 146 9.11 0.26 13.37
N ILE A 147 8.01 -0.47 13.44
CA ILE A 147 6.66 0.05 13.65
C ILE A 147 6.23 -0.10 15.11
N GLN A 148 5.14 0.56 15.48
CA GLN A 148 4.65 0.63 16.86
C GLN A 148 4.35 -0.77 17.43
N GLU A 149 4.85 -1.07 18.64
CA GLU A 149 4.70 -2.39 19.28
C GLU A 149 3.23 -2.79 19.50
N VAL A 150 2.34 -1.83 19.65
CA VAL A 150 0.89 -2.06 19.79
C VAL A 150 0.28 -2.79 18.60
N LEU A 151 0.91 -2.75 17.42
CA LEU A 151 0.47 -3.42 16.20
C LEU A 151 0.94 -4.87 16.10
N PHE A 152 1.74 -5.37 17.05
CA PHE A 152 2.33 -6.71 16.96
C PHE A 152 1.29 -7.84 16.94
N ASP A 153 0.25 -7.76 17.75
CA ASP A 153 -0.76 -8.83 17.82
C ASP A 153 -1.59 -8.88 16.52
N ASP A 154 -1.92 -7.74 15.94
CA ASP A 154 -2.57 -7.65 14.62
C ASP A 154 -1.65 -8.22 13.53
N TYR A 155 -0.38 -7.82 13.52
CA TYR A 155 0.63 -8.33 12.58
C TYR A 155 0.78 -9.85 12.67
N PHE A 156 0.96 -10.39 13.89
CA PHE A 156 1.18 -11.81 14.08
C PHE A 156 -0.04 -12.64 13.68
N ARG A 157 -1.24 -12.22 14.10
CA ARG A 157 -2.50 -12.88 13.74
C ARG A 157 -2.63 -12.97 12.22
N ASP A 158 -2.48 -11.84 11.50
CA ASP A 158 -2.75 -11.77 10.08
C ASP A 158 -1.65 -12.44 9.26
N THR A 159 -0.37 -12.30 9.65
CA THR A 159 0.75 -13.01 9.01
C THR A 159 0.57 -14.52 9.08
N CYS A 160 0.04 -15.07 10.20
CA CYS A 160 -0.23 -16.50 10.34
C CYS A 160 -1.31 -17.04 9.39
N THR A 161 -2.16 -16.16 8.82
CA THR A 161 -3.22 -16.55 7.87
C THR A 161 -2.78 -16.51 6.40
N ILE A 162 -1.67 -15.84 6.10
CA ILE A 162 -1.13 -15.78 4.72
C ILE A 162 -0.61 -17.17 4.34
N THR A 163 -1.01 -17.69 3.18
CA THR A 163 -0.47 -18.96 2.67
C THR A 163 0.94 -18.76 2.12
N GLN A 164 1.72 -19.85 2.06
CA GLN A 164 3.08 -19.81 1.51
C GLN A 164 3.09 -19.35 0.06
N GLU A 165 2.14 -19.86 -0.72
CA GLU A 165 1.98 -19.53 -2.14
C GLU A 165 1.67 -18.04 -2.33
N SER A 166 0.72 -17.49 -1.57
CA SER A 166 0.39 -16.07 -1.63
C SER A 166 1.56 -15.18 -1.19
N MET A 167 2.28 -15.58 -0.13
CA MET A 167 3.45 -14.84 0.34
C MET A 167 4.55 -14.78 -0.72
N ILE A 168 4.90 -15.91 -1.31
CA ILE A 168 5.88 -15.97 -2.38
C ILE A 168 5.41 -15.14 -3.58
N ALA A 169 4.13 -15.29 -3.98
CA ALA A 169 3.58 -14.63 -5.15
C ALA A 169 3.62 -13.10 -5.02
N PHE A 170 3.13 -12.51 -3.90
CA PHE A 170 3.14 -11.05 -3.79
C PHE A 170 4.56 -10.48 -3.62
N MET A 171 5.45 -11.19 -2.93
CA MET A 171 6.84 -10.75 -2.81
C MET A 171 7.56 -10.78 -4.16
N GLN A 172 7.37 -11.84 -4.94
CA GLN A 172 7.93 -11.95 -6.29
C GLN A 172 7.37 -10.89 -7.23
N ALA A 173 6.06 -10.68 -7.24
CA ALA A 173 5.41 -9.64 -8.04
C ALA A 173 5.95 -8.25 -7.69
N SER A 174 6.08 -7.94 -6.38
CA SER A 174 6.62 -6.67 -5.91
C SER A 174 8.05 -6.41 -6.37
N THR A 175 8.89 -7.45 -6.45
CA THR A 175 10.30 -7.29 -6.86
C THR A 175 10.50 -7.09 -8.36
N LEU A 176 9.51 -7.40 -9.19
CA LEU A 176 9.60 -7.25 -10.65
C LEU A 176 8.71 -6.11 -11.19
N TYR A 177 7.93 -5.46 -10.33
CA TYR A 177 7.04 -4.40 -10.77
C TYR A 177 7.79 -3.23 -11.42
N THR A 178 7.26 -2.75 -12.54
CA THR A 178 7.75 -1.58 -13.27
C THR A 178 6.59 -0.69 -13.66
N LEU A 179 6.83 0.61 -13.79
CA LEU A 179 5.81 1.56 -14.23
C LEU A 179 5.32 1.22 -15.64
N LYS A 180 4.01 1.26 -15.84
CA LYS A 180 3.40 1.16 -17.16
C LYS A 180 3.44 2.53 -17.84
N PRO A 181 3.75 2.62 -19.14
CA PRO A 181 3.78 3.91 -19.85
C PRO A 181 2.48 4.70 -19.75
N ALA A 182 1.33 4.02 -19.67
CA ALA A 182 0.01 4.64 -19.55
C ALA A 182 -0.16 5.50 -18.29
N ILE A 183 0.71 5.37 -17.27
CA ILE A 183 0.66 6.18 -16.05
C ILE A 183 0.85 7.68 -16.33
N GLY A 184 1.50 8.02 -17.44
CA GLY A 184 1.64 9.41 -17.92
C GLY A 184 0.33 10.09 -18.30
N GLN A 185 -0.78 9.35 -18.39
CA GLN A 185 -2.12 9.88 -18.63
C GLN A 185 -2.89 10.17 -17.34
N CYS A 186 -2.33 9.84 -16.18
CA CYS A 186 -2.99 10.02 -14.88
C CYS A 186 -3.27 11.50 -14.61
N ALA A 187 -4.54 11.84 -14.35
CA ALA A 187 -4.96 13.20 -14.03
C ALA A 187 -4.89 13.54 -12.53
N ALA A 188 -4.73 12.55 -11.66
CA ALA A 188 -4.72 12.75 -10.21
C ALA A 188 -3.52 13.60 -9.75
N LYS A 189 -3.77 14.55 -8.83
CA LYS A 189 -2.68 15.19 -8.09
C LYS A 189 -2.08 14.14 -7.16
N THR A 190 -0.79 13.84 -7.32
CA THR A 190 -0.15 12.71 -6.64
C THR A 190 0.95 13.19 -5.69
N HIS A 191 0.89 12.71 -4.45
CA HIS A 191 1.98 12.86 -3.48
C HIS A 191 2.76 11.56 -3.39
N VAL A 192 4.08 11.65 -3.58
CA VAL A 192 5.00 10.51 -3.51
C VAL A 192 5.92 10.68 -2.32
N PHE A 193 5.83 9.77 -1.35
CA PHE A 193 6.62 9.82 -0.11
C PHE A 193 7.66 8.70 -0.07
N VAL A 194 8.85 9.04 0.42
CA VAL A 194 9.92 8.09 0.73
C VAL A 194 10.61 8.52 2.01
N GLY A 195 10.90 7.58 2.92
CA GLY A 195 11.66 7.87 4.13
C GLY A 195 13.13 8.17 3.84
N GLU A 196 13.71 9.13 4.55
CA GLU A 196 15.13 9.50 4.40
C GLU A 196 16.06 8.29 4.62
N LYS A 197 15.70 7.39 5.55
CA LYS A 197 16.49 6.22 5.94
C LYS A 197 16.27 5.01 5.03
N GLU A 198 15.45 5.12 3.99
CA GLU A 198 15.28 4.06 3.01
C GLU A 198 16.53 3.94 2.12
N ASN A 199 16.66 2.79 1.44
CA ASN A 199 17.80 2.54 0.57
C ASN A 199 17.73 3.37 -0.72
N ARG A 200 18.88 3.46 -1.43
CA ARG A 200 19.01 4.24 -2.67
C ARG A 200 18.05 3.79 -3.78
N ALA A 201 17.65 2.51 -3.81
CA ALA A 201 16.72 2.01 -4.82
C ALA A 201 15.30 2.56 -4.60
N MET A 202 14.88 2.70 -3.34
CA MET A 202 13.59 3.32 -3.00
C MET A 202 13.57 4.81 -3.36
N HIS A 203 14.62 5.57 -3.04
CA HIS A 203 14.74 6.97 -3.46
C HIS A 203 14.69 7.13 -4.98
N ARG A 204 15.39 6.26 -5.74
CA ARG A 204 15.30 6.24 -7.21
C ARG A 204 13.90 5.91 -7.70
N SER A 205 13.24 4.94 -7.07
CA SER A 205 11.86 4.58 -7.41
C SER A 205 10.89 5.74 -7.18
N ALA A 206 11.00 6.42 -6.03
CA ALA A 206 10.16 7.60 -5.75
C ALA A 206 10.37 8.73 -6.78
N ALA A 207 11.63 8.98 -7.17
CA ALA A 207 11.94 9.97 -8.21
C ALA A 207 11.39 9.56 -9.59
N GLN A 208 11.51 8.28 -9.97
CA GLN A 208 10.94 7.76 -11.22
C GLN A 208 9.42 7.86 -11.24
N ILE A 209 8.74 7.55 -10.13
CA ILE A 209 7.28 7.68 -10.00
C ILE A 209 6.87 9.14 -10.18
N ALA A 210 7.54 10.06 -9.46
CA ALA A 210 7.24 11.49 -9.56
C ALA A 210 7.50 12.07 -10.95
N GLN A 211 8.51 11.58 -11.66
CA GLN A 211 8.81 11.99 -13.03
C GLN A 211 7.79 11.44 -14.05
N ALA A 212 7.25 10.25 -13.81
CA ALA A 212 6.31 9.60 -14.73
C ALA A 212 4.88 10.13 -14.62
N LEU A 213 4.49 10.69 -13.47
CA LEU A 213 3.16 11.22 -13.19
C LEU A 213 3.11 12.72 -13.44
N PRO A 214 2.20 13.24 -14.31
CA PRO A 214 2.18 14.64 -14.73
C PRO A 214 2.00 15.65 -13.58
N ASN A 215 1.22 15.27 -12.55
CA ASN A 215 0.84 16.13 -11.42
C ASN A 215 1.40 15.60 -10.09
N ALA A 216 2.63 15.06 -10.08
CA ALA A 216 3.22 14.50 -8.89
C ALA A 216 4.18 15.47 -8.19
N GLN A 217 4.15 15.39 -6.86
CA GLN A 217 5.11 16.02 -5.97
C GLN A 217 5.78 14.95 -5.12
N MET A 218 7.11 14.95 -5.07
CA MET A 218 7.89 14.02 -4.24
C MET A 218 8.36 14.72 -2.97
N GLN A 219 8.26 14.01 -1.85
CA GLN A 219 8.80 14.45 -0.57
C GLN A 219 9.60 13.35 0.11
N VAL A 220 10.80 13.69 0.56
CA VAL A 220 11.61 12.84 1.44
C VAL A 220 11.25 13.17 2.89
N LEU A 221 10.88 12.16 3.67
CA LEU A 221 10.44 12.30 5.04
C LEU A 221 11.65 12.15 6.00
N PRO A 222 12.05 13.22 6.71
CA PRO A 222 13.25 13.19 7.55
C PRO A 222 13.18 12.13 8.64
N GLY A 223 14.27 11.39 8.82
CA GLY A 223 14.43 10.40 9.89
C GLY A 223 13.63 9.11 9.73
N LEU A 224 12.71 9.01 8.76
CA LEU A 224 11.81 7.86 8.62
C LEU A 224 12.41 6.73 7.79
N TYR A 225 12.01 5.50 8.15
CA TYR A 225 12.25 4.28 7.40
C TYR A 225 11.03 3.90 6.57
N HIS A 226 11.10 2.77 5.87
CA HIS A 226 10.06 2.23 5.00
C HIS A 226 8.71 2.08 5.71
N GLY A 227 7.68 2.74 5.18
CA GLY A 227 6.30 2.65 5.66
C GLY A 227 6.01 3.32 7.00
N GLN A 228 6.98 3.96 7.64
CA GLN A 228 6.77 4.54 8.96
C GLN A 228 5.81 5.73 8.95
N PHE A 229 5.64 6.42 7.86
CA PHE A 229 4.75 7.57 7.81
C PHE A 229 3.30 7.17 8.10
N SER A 230 2.78 6.19 7.36
CA SER A 230 1.42 5.70 7.58
C SER A 230 1.27 4.82 8.83
N LEU A 231 2.34 4.11 9.25
CA LEU A 231 2.28 3.13 10.35
C LEU A 231 2.56 3.74 11.72
N ASN A 232 3.39 4.79 11.81
CA ASN A 232 3.83 5.36 13.08
C ASN A 232 3.37 6.80 13.28
N HIS A 233 2.97 7.50 12.22
CA HIS A 233 2.64 8.92 12.24
C HIS A 233 1.24 9.18 11.67
N ALA A 234 0.24 8.43 12.14
CA ALA A 234 -1.13 8.48 11.62
C ALA A 234 -1.75 9.89 11.67
N ALA A 235 -1.44 10.68 12.70
CA ALA A 235 -1.92 12.06 12.83
C ALA A 235 -1.36 12.97 11.73
N ASP A 236 -0.04 12.90 11.50
CA ASP A 236 0.62 13.69 10.45
C ASP A 236 0.16 13.23 9.06
N TYR A 237 -0.02 11.92 8.89
CA TYR A 237 -0.56 11.34 7.65
C TYR A 237 -1.98 11.82 7.37
N ALA A 238 -2.86 11.82 8.38
CA ALA A 238 -4.23 12.35 8.26
C ALA A 238 -4.23 13.85 7.95
N GLN A 239 -3.35 14.63 8.59
CA GLN A 239 -3.22 16.07 8.30
C GLN A 239 -2.73 16.31 6.87
N MET A 240 -1.76 15.53 6.39
CA MET A 240 -1.30 15.60 5.00
C MET A 240 -2.45 15.30 4.01
N ILE A 241 -3.26 14.26 4.28
CA ILE A 241 -4.43 13.95 3.45
C ILE A 241 -5.40 15.15 3.40
N ARG A 242 -5.74 15.75 4.55
CA ARG A 242 -6.62 16.93 4.60
C ARG A 242 -6.07 18.06 3.73
N LYS A 243 -4.77 18.34 3.89
CA LYS A 243 -4.08 19.36 3.09
C LYS A 243 -4.12 19.03 1.60
N ALA A 244 -3.78 17.80 1.21
CA ALA A 244 -3.81 17.35 -0.18
C ALA A 244 -5.19 17.51 -0.84
N ILE A 245 -6.29 17.42 -0.07
CA ILE A 245 -7.65 17.57 -0.59
C ILE A 245 -8.08 19.03 -0.66
N THR A 246 -7.63 19.88 0.26
CA THR A 246 -7.99 21.31 0.31
C THR A 246 -7.15 22.17 -0.64
N ASP A 247 -5.91 21.77 -0.93
CA ASP A 247 -5.04 22.50 -1.87
C ASP A 247 -5.61 22.33 -3.30
N GLN A 248 -6.09 23.46 -3.88
CA GLN A 248 -6.67 23.55 -5.23
C GLN A 248 -5.62 23.44 -6.34
#